data_3303714a2740bd00b255574ff9f3f873
#
_entry.id   3303714a2740bd00b255574ff9f3f873
#
_cell.length_a   1.000
_cell.length_b   1.000
_cell.length_c   1.000
_cell.angle_alpha   90.00
_cell.angle_beta   90.00
_cell.angle_gamma   90.00
#
_symmetry.space_group_name_H-M   'P 1'
#
loop_
_entity.id
_entity.type
_entity.pdbx_description
1 polymer ?
#
loop_
_entity_poly.entity_id
_entity_poly.type
_entity_poly.pdbx_seq_one_letter_code
_entity_poly.pdbx_strand_id
1 'polypeptide(L)'
;TLYHKDDIPFSSDVSDLPDGFTPFRNKVENKSEPREPVPPPSKGALPMPANMSDAFAFEPTVADLPFANEEERSVAGAGAHPDGVLPFEGGESAALARVRYYVWESEKIATYFETRNGMLGGDYSSKLAPWLAHGCVSPRTVVAEVRKFESQRVENKSTYWLIFELIWRDFFKFFALKHGDAIFRSEGTAGGSMGGSGYKGGAGPWRDDPAALAAWKAGKTGYPLVDANMRELAATGFMSNRGRQNVASWLALDAGLDWRLGAEWFENKLLDYDCSANWGNWVAAAGMTGGRVNKFNIAKQTKDYDPEGAYVKYWIPELKDVPAKFIAEPRQMPGDVAQKAHCVVGVDYPAPFKLPPRREFSSGGRGGGGGRGGGRGGGRGGGR
;
A
#
# COMPACT_ATOMS: atom_id res chain seq x y z
N THR A 1 -13.65 -6.00 9.42
CA THR A 1 -13.31 -6.97 8.35
C THR A 1 -14.48 -7.14 7.39
N LEU A 2 -14.19 -7.55 6.15
CA LEU A 2 -15.19 -7.98 5.17
C LEU A 2 -15.81 -9.30 5.62
N TYR A 3 -14.97 -10.32 5.79
CA TYR A 3 -15.37 -11.60 6.37
C TYR A 3 -15.37 -11.55 7.90
N HIS A 4 -16.35 -12.16 8.53
CA HIS A 4 -16.35 -12.31 9.98
C HIS A 4 -15.38 -13.43 10.39
N LYS A 5 -14.72 -13.29 11.54
CA LYS A 5 -13.75 -14.27 12.01
C LYS A 5 -14.34 -15.68 12.14
N ASP A 6 -15.59 -15.78 12.58
CA ASP A 6 -16.26 -17.06 12.77
C ASP A 6 -16.73 -17.73 11.47
N ASP A 7 -16.73 -16.99 10.35
CA ASP A 7 -17.24 -17.47 9.06
C ASP A 7 -16.09 -17.85 8.11
N ILE A 8 -14.82 -17.55 8.45
CA ILE A 8 -13.70 -17.94 7.62
C ILE A 8 -13.35 -19.43 7.80
N PRO A 9 -12.88 -20.11 6.75
CA PRO A 9 -12.66 -21.57 6.76
C PRO A 9 -11.30 -21.94 7.38
N PHE A 10 -11.01 -21.38 8.55
CA PHE A 10 -9.79 -21.59 9.31
C PHE A 10 -10.13 -21.86 10.79
N SER A 11 -9.15 -22.34 11.53
CA SER A 11 -9.29 -22.58 12.98
C SER A 11 -9.64 -21.28 13.73
N SER A 12 -10.28 -21.41 14.89
CA SER A 12 -10.70 -20.27 15.70
C SER A 12 -9.54 -19.37 16.16
N ASP A 13 -8.33 -19.91 16.25
CA ASP A 13 -7.09 -19.20 16.56
C ASP A 13 -6.32 -18.74 15.30
N VAL A 14 -6.84 -19.04 14.12
CA VAL A 14 -6.28 -18.79 12.79
C VAL A 14 -4.88 -19.37 12.56
N SER A 15 -4.45 -20.36 13.37
CA SER A 15 -3.11 -20.97 13.27
C SER A 15 -2.87 -21.66 11.93
N ASP A 16 -3.90 -22.19 11.28
CA ASP A 16 -3.87 -22.84 9.95
C ASP A 16 -4.06 -21.87 8.77
N LEU A 17 -4.11 -20.56 9.04
CA LEU A 17 -4.20 -19.54 7.98
C LEU A 17 -2.94 -19.61 7.11
N PRO A 18 -3.06 -19.63 5.77
CA PRO A 18 -1.91 -19.59 4.88
C PRO A 18 -1.12 -18.29 5.02
N ASP A 19 0.22 -18.35 4.96
CA ASP A 19 1.06 -17.15 4.95
C ASP A 19 1.08 -16.41 3.60
N GLY A 20 0.48 -17.00 2.58
CA GLY A 20 0.32 -16.40 1.26
C GLY A 20 -1.11 -15.96 0.99
N PHE A 21 -1.26 -14.80 0.36
CA PHE A 21 -2.57 -14.24 0.01
C PHE A 21 -3.41 -15.12 -0.92
N THR A 22 -2.82 -15.66 -2.00
CA THR A 22 -3.58 -16.44 -2.99
C THR A 22 -4.29 -17.67 -2.40
N PRO A 23 -3.63 -18.53 -1.60
CA PRO A 23 -4.34 -19.63 -0.96
C PRO A 23 -5.36 -19.16 0.08
N PHE A 24 -5.12 -18.06 0.80
CA PHE A 24 -6.11 -17.44 1.69
C PHE A 24 -7.36 -17.03 0.89
N ARG A 25 -7.18 -16.18 -0.14
CA ARG A 25 -8.26 -15.70 -0.99
C ARG A 25 -9.09 -16.84 -1.56
N ASN A 26 -8.45 -17.82 -2.19
CA ASN A 26 -9.14 -18.95 -2.80
C ASN A 26 -10.00 -19.73 -1.77
N LYS A 27 -9.51 -19.86 -0.54
CA LYS A 27 -10.29 -20.54 0.51
C LYS A 27 -11.51 -19.71 0.93
N VAL A 28 -11.33 -18.41 1.21
CA VAL A 28 -12.46 -17.57 1.68
C VAL A 28 -13.50 -17.34 0.59
N GLU A 29 -13.10 -17.10 -0.65
CA GLU A 29 -14.03 -16.94 -1.78
C GLU A 29 -14.84 -18.21 -2.08
N ASN A 30 -14.28 -19.41 -1.85
CA ASN A 30 -14.97 -20.65 -2.12
C ASN A 30 -15.81 -21.20 -0.95
N LYS A 31 -15.59 -20.72 0.27
CA LYS A 31 -16.15 -21.35 1.47
C LYS A 31 -16.78 -20.38 2.47
N SER A 32 -16.75 -19.10 2.18
CA SER A 32 -17.28 -18.06 3.07
C SER A 32 -18.00 -16.98 2.28
N GLU A 33 -19.03 -16.41 2.89
CA GLU A 33 -19.74 -15.26 2.33
C GLU A 33 -19.60 -14.06 3.29
N PRO A 34 -19.39 -12.84 2.78
CA PRO A 34 -19.47 -11.66 3.60
C PRO A 34 -20.89 -11.53 4.19
N ARG A 35 -20.99 -11.30 5.50
CA ARG A 35 -22.28 -10.99 6.13
C ARG A 35 -22.84 -9.69 5.56
N GLU A 36 -24.15 -9.59 5.47
CA GLU A 36 -24.83 -8.35 5.09
C GLU A 36 -24.47 -7.20 6.05
N PRO A 37 -24.42 -5.96 5.53
CA PRO A 37 -24.25 -4.78 6.39
C PRO A 37 -25.36 -4.72 7.45
N VAL A 38 -24.98 -4.44 8.69
CA VAL A 38 -25.97 -4.21 9.75
C VAL A 38 -26.68 -2.88 9.46
N PRO A 39 -28.03 -2.86 9.42
CA PRO A 39 -28.76 -1.60 9.22
C PRO A 39 -28.52 -0.64 10.38
N PRO A 40 -28.55 0.68 10.12
CA PRO A 40 -28.46 1.66 11.20
C PRO A 40 -29.64 1.49 12.17
N PRO A 41 -29.46 1.80 13.46
CA PRO A 41 -30.55 1.76 14.42
C PRO A 41 -31.65 2.73 13.99
N SER A 42 -32.91 2.35 14.20
CA SER A 42 -34.05 3.22 13.94
C SER A 42 -33.92 4.51 14.75
N LYS A 43 -34.39 5.63 14.17
CA LYS A 43 -34.40 6.91 14.88
C LYS A 43 -35.14 6.78 16.21
N GLY A 44 -34.51 7.14 17.32
CA GLY A 44 -35.05 7.05 18.66
C GLY A 44 -34.94 5.66 19.32
N ALA A 45 -34.35 4.66 18.66
CA ALA A 45 -34.17 3.32 19.24
C ALA A 45 -33.01 3.26 20.26
N LEU A 46 -32.09 4.17 20.21
CA LEU A 46 -30.98 4.23 21.19
C LEU A 46 -31.46 5.05 22.40
N PRO A 47 -31.24 4.53 23.63
CA PRO A 47 -31.57 5.28 24.84
C PRO A 47 -30.67 6.52 24.91
N MET A 48 -31.29 7.70 25.09
CA MET A 48 -30.58 8.95 25.29
C MET A 48 -30.49 9.21 26.80
N PRO A 49 -29.33 9.58 27.35
CA PRO A 49 -29.22 10.02 28.73
C PRO A 49 -30.16 11.20 29.03
N ALA A 50 -30.79 11.22 30.18
CA ALA A 50 -31.75 12.26 30.54
C ALA A 50 -31.12 13.68 30.61
N ASN A 51 -29.80 13.76 30.81
CA ASN A 51 -29.02 15.02 30.92
C ASN A 51 -28.17 15.35 29.68
N MET A 52 -28.61 14.89 28.51
CA MET A 52 -27.87 15.09 27.24
C MET A 52 -27.60 16.58 26.91
N SER A 53 -28.55 17.47 27.25
CA SER A 53 -28.40 18.91 27.00
C SER A 53 -27.14 19.51 27.63
N ASP A 54 -26.75 19.01 28.80
CA ASP A 54 -25.59 19.54 29.52
C ASP A 54 -24.30 18.84 29.09
N ALA A 55 -24.38 17.56 28.73
CA ALA A 55 -23.24 16.76 28.32
C ALA A 55 -22.71 17.13 26.90
N PHE A 56 -23.57 17.69 26.05
CA PHE A 56 -23.22 18.09 24.67
C PHE A 56 -23.17 19.61 24.47
N ALA A 57 -23.16 20.40 25.55
CA ALA A 57 -22.95 21.85 25.49
C ALA A 57 -21.52 22.22 25.03
N PHE A 58 -20.59 21.25 25.02
CA PHE A 58 -19.21 21.42 24.61
C PHE A 58 -18.94 20.63 23.33
N GLU A 59 -18.76 21.32 22.22
CA GLU A 59 -18.21 20.74 20.98
C GLU A 59 -16.70 21.00 21.01
N PRO A 60 -15.87 19.95 21.25
CA PRO A 60 -14.43 20.12 21.26
C PRO A 60 -13.93 20.53 19.88
N THR A 61 -13.17 21.58 19.81
CA THR A 61 -12.48 22.03 18.61
C THR A 61 -11.04 21.52 18.58
N VAL A 62 -10.36 21.64 17.44
CA VAL A 62 -8.92 21.33 17.35
C VAL A 62 -8.12 22.12 18.38
N ALA A 63 -8.53 23.35 18.71
CA ALA A 63 -7.85 24.19 19.70
C ALA A 63 -7.92 23.62 21.13
N ASP A 64 -8.90 22.80 21.44
CA ASP A 64 -9.10 22.19 22.76
C ASP A 64 -8.27 20.90 22.95
N LEU A 65 -7.62 20.40 21.90
CA LEU A 65 -6.79 19.21 21.97
C LEU A 65 -5.39 19.53 22.54
N PRO A 66 -4.82 18.59 23.33
CA PRO A 66 -3.49 18.78 23.91
C PRO A 66 -2.40 18.51 22.88
N PHE A 67 -2.00 19.53 22.13
CA PHE A 67 -0.82 19.46 21.26
C PHE A 67 0.46 19.72 22.04
N ALA A 68 1.56 19.08 21.63
CA ALA A 68 2.85 19.24 22.28
C ALA A 68 3.44 20.66 22.08
N ASN A 69 3.09 21.30 20.95
CA ASN A 69 3.55 22.64 20.60
C ASN A 69 2.59 23.33 19.63
N GLU A 70 2.81 24.63 19.39
CA GLU A 70 1.96 25.45 18.52
C GLU A 70 2.10 25.06 17.04
N GLU A 71 3.24 24.53 16.61
CA GLU A 71 3.44 24.05 15.24
C GLU A 71 2.52 22.87 14.94
N GLU A 72 2.45 21.88 15.84
CA GLU A 72 1.54 20.73 15.72
C GLU A 72 0.08 21.19 15.71
N ARG A 73 -0.29 22.12 16.56
CA ARG A 73 -1.63 22.72 16.62
C ARG A 73 -1.99 23.42 15.30
N SER A 74 -1.06 24.19 14.76
CA SER A 74 -1.25 24.90 13.48
C SER A 74 -1.46 23.95 12.32
N VAL A 75 -0.65 22.88 12.26
CA VAL A 75 -0.80 21.83 11.22
C VAL A 75 -2.14 21.11 11.34
N ALA A 76 -2.56 20.75 12.54
CA ALA A 76 -3.85 20.10 12.78
C ALA A 76 -5.05 20.99 12.40
N GLY A 77 -4.92 22.31 12.55
CA GLY A 77 -5.95 23.30 12.16
C GLY A 77 -5.95 23.70 10.69
N ALA A 78 -4.90 23.36 9.94
CA ALA A 78 -4.73 23.84 8.56
C ALA A 78 -5.69 23.21 7.52
N GLY A 79 -6.40 22.13 7.88
CA GLY A 79 -7.28 21.40 6.97
C GLY A 79 -6.52 20.56 5.93
N ALA A 80 -7.22 20.17 4.87
CA ALA A 80 -6.62 19.37 3.81
C ALA A 80 -5.60 20.17 2.99
N HIS A 81 -4.46 19.53 2.66
CA HIS A 81 -3.46 20.15 1.80
C HIS A 81 -4.05 20.42 0.39
N PRO A 82 -3.84 21.59 -0.23
CA PRO A 82 -4.43 21.95 -1.52
C PRO A 82 -4.04 20.97 -2.65
N ASP A 83 -2.83 20.40 -2.58
CA ASP A 83 -2.35 19.42 -3.55
C ASP A 83 -2.72 17.97 -3.19
N GLY A 84 -3.51 17.77 -2.15
CA GLY A 84 -4.02 16.45 -1.78
C GLY A 84 -4.92 15.86 -2.86
N VAL A 85 -4.85 14.53 -3.03
CA VAL A 85 -5.68 13.82 -4.04
C VAL A 85 -7.19 13.99 -3.81
N LEU A 86 -7.60 14.21 -2.57
CA LEU A 86 -8.96 14.54 -2.12
C LEU A 86 -8.89 15.36 -0.83
N PRO A 87 -9.87 16.25 -0.58
CA PRO A 87 -10.06 16.87 0.73
C PRO A 87 -10.72 15.84 1.68
N PHE A 88 -9.94 14.93 2.23
CA PHE A 88 -10.47 13.88 3.09
C PHE A 88 -11.19 14.45 4.33
N GLU A 89 -12.49 14.58 4.24
CA GLU A 89 -13.35 14.93 5.38
C GLU A 89 -13.67 13.67 6.18
N GLY A 90 -13.62 13.76 7.51
CA GLY A 90 -13.95 12.66 8.41
C GLY A 90 -15.44 12.32 8.41
N GLY A 91 -15.78 11.16 8.98
CA GLY A 91 -17.16 10.75 9.26
C GLY A 91 -17.81 9.88 8.20
N GLU A 92 -18.93 9.25 8.61
CA GLU A 92 -19.68 8.30 7.79
C GLU A 92 -20.32 8.97 6.56
N SER A 93 -20.86 10.18 6.73
CA SER A 93 -21.53 10.90 5.63
C SER A 93 -20.59 11.15 4.45
N ALA A 94 -19.35 11.61 4.72
CA ALA A 94 -18.34 11.82 3.71
C ALA A 94 -17.90 10.50 3.05
N ALA A 95 -17.74 9.45 3.86
CA ALA A 95 -17.41 8.12 3.37
C ALA A 95 -18.48 7.57 2.41
N LEU A 96 -19.76 7.65 2.79
CA LEU A 96 -20.89 7.20 1.96
C LEU A 96 -21.06 8.06 0.70
N ALA A 97 -20.80 9.37 0.80
CA ALA A 97 -20.77 10.25 -0.37
C ALA A 97 -19.68 9.81 -1.36
N ARG A 98 -18.48 9.47 -0.87
CA ARG A 98 -17.41 8.95 -1.73
C ARG A 98 -17.76 7.61 -2.36
N VAL A 99 -18.38 6.67 -1.62
CA VAL A 99 -18.86 5.40 -2.18
C VAL A 99 -19.86 5.66 -3.30
N ARG A 100 -20.86 6.52 -3.05
CA ARG A 100 -21.87 6.89 -4.06
C ARG A 100 -21.23 7.48 -5.30
N TYR A 101 -20.37 8.47 -5.13
CA TYR A 101 -19.66 9.11 -6.25
C TYR A 101 -18.87 8.09 -7.08
N TYR A 102 -18.00 7.29 -6.43
CA TYR A 102 -17.08 6.40 -7.13
C TYR A 102 -17.77 5.23 -7.82
N VAL A 103 -18.83 4.69 -7.19
CA VAL A 103 -19.58 3.54 -7.71
C VAL A 103 -20.66 3.97 -8.71
N TRP A 104 -21.46 5.01 -8.37
CA TRP A 104 -22.69 5.29 -9.10
C TRP A 104 -22.65 6.55 -9.97
N GLU A 105 -22.08 7.65 -9.48
CA GLU A 105 -22.13 8.93 -10.19
C GLU A 105 -21.05 9.02 -11.27
N SER A 106 -19.82 8.66 -10.93
CA SER A 106 -18.70 8.66 -11.88
C SER A 106 -18.49 7.32 -12.57
N GLU A 107 -19.07 6.24 -12.05
CA GLU A 107 -18.90 4.86 -12.52
C GLU A 107 -17.43 4.42 -12.68
N LYS A 108 -16.50 5.09 -11.97
CA LYS A 108 -15.06 4.79 -12.05
C LYS A 108 -14.69 3.39 -11.59
N ILE A 109 -15.57 2.77 -10.81
CA ILE A 109 -15.44 1.37 -10.44
C ILE A 109 -15.36 0.43 -11.66
N ALA A 110 -16.04 0.76 -12.76
CA ALA A 110 -16.06 -0.07 -13.98
C ALA A 110 -14.71 -0.11 -14.71
N THR A 111 -13.77 0.79 -14.40
CA THR A 111 -12.42 0.88 -14.99
C THR A 111 -11.31 0.80 -13.93
N TYR A 112 -11.64 0.41 -12.71
CA TYR A 112 -10.69 0.43 -11.57
C TYR A 112 -9.44 -0.43 -11.80
N PHE A 113 -9.57 -1.59 -12.42
CA PHE A 113 -8.43 -2.47 -12.68
C PHE A 113 -7.35 -1.79 -13.53
N GLU A 114 -7.76 -1.02 -14.53
CA GLU A 114 -6.88 -0.30 -15.45
C GLU A 114 -6.26 0.94 -14.80
N THR A 115 -7.03 1.65 -13.97
CA THR A 115 -6.65 2.97 -13.45
C THR A 115 -5.92 2.92 -12.11
N ARG A 116 -6.09 1.85 -11.31
CA ARG A 116 -5.66 1.76 -9.90
C ARG A 116 -4.16 1.99 -9.62
N ASN A 117 -3.32 1.89 -10.65
CA ASN A 117 -1.90 2.17 -10.54
C ASN A 117 -1.53 3.64 -10.82
N GLY A 118 -2.52 4.50 -11.08
CA GLY A 118 -2.32 5.93 -11.21
C GLY A 118 -1.79 6.57 -9.93
N MET A 119 -1.23 7.77 -10.05
CA MET A 119 -0.65 8.51 -8.93
C MET A 119 -1.17 9.94 -8.85
N LEU A 120 -1.74 10.51 -9.91
CA LEU A 120 -2.33 11.85 -9.93
C LEU A 120 -3.85 11.83 -9.99
N GLY A 121 -4.48 12.77 -9.26
CA GLY A 121 -5.93 12.99 -9.24
C GLY A 121 -6.68 12.06 -8.30
N GLY A 122 -7.96 12.35 -8.10
CA GLY A 122 -8.82 11.69 -7.13
C GLY A 122 -9.41 10.35 -7.59
N ASP A 123 -9.50 10.10 -8.90
CA ASP A 123 -10.39 9.07 -9.45
C ASP A 123 -9.69 7.84 -10.03
N TYR A 124 -8.36 7.78 -10.01
CA TYR A 124 -7.65 6.57 -10.44
C TYR A 124 -7.88 5.36 -9.51
N SER A 125 -8.34 5.62 -8.29
CA SER A 125 -8.75 4.57 -7.35
C SER A 125 -9.89 5.05 -6.45
N SER A 126 -10.49 4.13 -5.67
CA SER A 126 -11.64 4.45 -4.81
C SER A 126 -11.34 5.49 -3.73
N LYS A 127 -10.10 5.55 -3.23
CA LYS A 127 -9.66 6.40 -2.12
C LYS A 127 -10.41 6.15 -0.80
N LEU A 128 -10.99 4.97 -0.62
CA LEU A 128 -11.78 4.63 0.56
C LEU A 128 -10.93 4.28 1.79
N ALA A 129 -9.61 4.12 1.62
CA ALA A 129 -8.72 3.63 2.66
C ALA A 129 -8.77 4.44 3.99
N PRO A 130 -8.77 5.79 4.00
CA PRO A 130 -8.88 6.56 5.25
C PRO A 130 -10.17 6.24 6.01
N TRP A 131 -11.31 6.25 5.36
CA TRP A 131 -12.60 5.96 6.01
C TRP A 131 -12.73 4.49 6.45
N LEU A 132 -12.13 3.55 5.72
CA LEU A 132 -12.07 2.15 6.12
C LEU A 132 -11.14 1.94 7.33
N ALA A 133 -10.03 2.65 7.41
CA ALA A 133 -9.09 2.58 8.53
C ALA A 133 -9.72 3.09 9.82
N HIS A 134 -10.42 4.22 9.74
CA HIS A 134 -11.08 4.85 10.89
C HIS A 134 -12.49 4.30 11.18
N GLY A 135 -12.97 3.32 10.40
CA GLY A 135 -14.28 2.71 10.63
C GLY A 135 -15.49 3.58 10.26
N CYS A 136 -15.27 4.66 9.49
CA CYS A 136 -16.34 5.53 9.00
C CYS A 136 -17.24 4.84 7.95
N VAL A 137 -16.74 3.79 7.31
CA VAL A 137 -17.51 2.93 6.40
C VAL A 137 -17.13 1.47 6.58
N SER A 138 -18.14 0.59 6.54
CA SER A 138 -17.91 -0.84 6.57
C SER A 138 -17.44 -1.37 5.20
N PRO A 139 -16.44 -2.27 5.13
CA PRO A 139 -16.12 -2.95 3.88
C PRO A 139 -17.30 -3.76 3.32
N ARG A 140 -18.21 -4.22 4.18
CA ARG A 140 -19.45 -4.92 3.76
C ARG A 140 -20.40 -3.98 3.03
N THR A 141 -20.56 -2.74 3.50
CA THR A 141 -21.34 -1.70 2.81
C THR A 141 -20.75 -1.42 1.42
N VAL A 142 -19.43 -1.32 1.32
CA VAL A 142 -18.77 -1.13 0.02
C VAL A 142 -19.06 -2.30 -0.91
N VAL A 143 -18.93 -3.55 -0.45
CA VAL A 143 -19.21 -4.75 -1.28
C VAL A 143 -20.68 -4.82 -1.67
N ALA A 144 -21.61 -4.51 -0.77
CA ALA A 144 -23.05 -4.47 -1.07
C ALA A 144 -23.35 -3.47 -2.22
N GLU A 145 -22.75 -2.26 -2.17
CA GLU A 145 -22.92 -1.28 -3.25
C GLU A 145 -22.26 -1.72 -4.56
N VAL A 146 -21.10 -2.41 -4.51
CA VAL A 146 -20.47 -3.00 -5.71
C VAL A 146 -21.37 -4.07 -6.31
N ARG A 147 -21.90 -5.01 -5.52
CA ARG A 147 -22.79 -6.08 -6.01
C ARG A 147 -24.10 -5.52 -6.60
N LYS A 148 -24.62 -4.47 -5.98
CA LYS A 148 -25.79 -3.76 -6.52
C LYS A 148 -25.48 -3.08 -7.85
N PHE A 149 -24.31 -2.47 -8.00
CA PHE A 149 -23.83 -1.91 -9.28
C PHE A 149 -23.69 -3.00 -10.33
N GLU A 150 -23.06 -4.12 -10.00
CA GLU A 150 -22.92 -5.28 -10.91
C GLU A 150 -24.26 -5.77 -11.43
N SER A 151 -25.27 -5.88 -10.57
CA SER A 151 -26.60 -6.32 -10.97
C SER A 151 -27.37 -5.33 -11.84
N GLN A 152 -27.08 -4.03 -11.76
CA GLN A 152 -27.84 -2.97 -12.44
C GLN A 152 -27.10 -2.34 -13.65
N ARG A 153 -25.80 -2.49 -13.72
CA ARG A 153 -24.94 -1.83 -14.72
C ARG A 153 -24.05 -2.84 -15.43
N VAL A 154 -22.88 -3.15 -14.84
CA VAL A 154 -21.87 -4.02 -15.42
C VAL A 154 -21.11 -4.78 -14.35
N GLU A 155 -21.01 -6.10 -14.52
CA GLU A 155 -20.08 -6.95 -13.79
C GLU A 155 -18.85 -7.17 -14.67
N ASN A 156 -17.67 -6.84 -14.16
CA ASN A 156 -16.42 -7.02 -14.90
C ASN A 156 -15.23 -7.21 -13.96
N LYS A 157 -14.03 -7.30 -14.53
CA LYS A 157 -12.78 -7.45 -13.78
C LYS A 157 -12.52 -6.29 -12.83
N SER A 158 -12.90 -5.07 -13.18
CA SER A 158 -12.67 -3.88 -12.37
C SER A 158 -13.56 -3.86 -11.14
N THR A 159 -14.83 -4.21 -11.26
CA THR A 159 -15.76 -4.29 -10.12
C THR A 159 -15.31 -5.35 -9.13
N TYR A 160 -14.96 -6.55 -9.60
CA TYR A 160 -14.36 -7.59 -8.77
C TYR A 160 -13.05 -7.12 -8.10
N TRP A 161 -12.22 -6.33 -8.81
CA TRP A 161 -10.91 -5.95 -8.27
C TRP A 161 -10.99 -5.06 -7.03
N LEU A 162 -12.03 -4.27 -6.87
CA LEU A 162 -12.25 -3.53 -5.62
C LEU A 162 -12.53 -4.49 -4.44
N ILE A 163 -13.33 -5.53 -4.67
CA ILE A 163 -13.58 -6.58 -3.67
C ILE A 163 -12.26 -7.31 -3.33
N PHE A 164 -11.47 -7.62 -4.34
CA PHE A 164 -10.15 -8.23 -4.20
C PHE A 164 -9.21 -7.43 -3.28
N GLU A 165 -9.20 -6.10 -3.37
CA GLU A 165 -8.39 -5.26 -2.48
C GLU A 165 -8.94 -5.25 -1.05
N LEU A 166 -10.24 -5.37 -0.84
CA LEU A 166 -10.83 -5.54 0.48
C LEU A 166 -10.48 -6.90 1.11
N ILE A 167 -10.35 -7.95 0.29
CA ILE A 167 -9.85 -9.26 0.74
C ILE A 167 -8.38 -9.17 1.16
N TRP A 168 -7.55 -8.39 0.46
CA TRP A 168 -6.17 -8.10 0.88
C TRP A 168 -6.11 -7.45 2.26
N ARG A 169 -6.99 -6.48 2.52
CA ARG A 169 -7.09 -5.83 3.83
C ARG A 169 -7.43 -6.84 4.94
N ASP A 170 -8.37 -7.76 4.68
CA ASP A 170 -8.72 -8.82 5.61
C ASP A 170 -7.57 -9.82 5.81
N PHE A 171 -6.89 -10.18 4.74
CA PHE A 171 -5.71 -11.05 4.83
C PHE A 171 -4.69 -10.51 5.83
N PHE A 172 -4.32 -9.24 5.73
CA PHE A 172 -3.36 -8.66 6.67
C PHE A 172 -3.90 -8.57 8.10
N LYS A 173 -5.20 -8.39 8.26
CA LYS A 173 -5.86 -8.45 9.58
C LYS A 173 -5.70 -9.83 10.23
N PHE A 174 -6.04 -10.88 9.50
CA PHE A 174 -5.94 -12.24 10.01
C PHE A 174 -4.48 -12.73 10.07
N PHE A 175 -3.63 -12.28 9.17
CA PHE A 175 -2.19 -12.53 9.20
C PHE A 175 -1.56 -11.95 10.48
N ALA A 176 -1.90 -10.72 10.82
CA ALA A 176 -1.45 -10.09 12.06
C ALA A 176 -1.98 -10.84 13.30
N LEU A 177 -3.23 -11.30 13.27
CA LEU A 177 -3.81 -12.10 14.34
C LEU A 177 -3.08 -13.44 14.53
N LYS A 178 -2.69 -14.10 13.42
CA LYS A 178 -1.92 -15.37 13.45
C LYS A 178 -0.52 -15.17 14.01
N HIS A 179 0.18 -14.13 13.56
CA HIS A 179 1.61 -13.96 13.85
C HIS A 179 1.89 -13.10 15.09
N GLY A 180 0.87 -12.38 15.61
CA GLY A 180 1.02 -11.53 16.79
C GLY A 180 2.18 -10.56 16.63
N ASP A 181 3.00 -10.41 17.64
CA ASP A 181 4.13 -9.47 17.71
C ASP A 181 5.24 -9.72 16.68
N ALA A 182 5.22 -10.88 16.01
CA ALA A 182 6.25 -11.20 15.01
C ALA A 182 6.23 -10.22 13.81
N ILE A 183 5.08 -9.58 13.52
CA ILE A 183 4.98 -8.58 12.45
C ILE A 183 5.79 -7.30 12.74
N PHE A 184 6.22 -7.06 13.99
CA PHE A 184 7.01 -5.89 14.39
C PHE A 184 8.50 -6.22 14.58
N ARG A 185 8.89 -7.50 14.52
CA ARG A 185 10.28 -7.91 14.75
C ARG A 185 11.12 -7.76 13.50
N SER A 186 12.39 -7.45 13.67
CA SER A 186 13.34 -7.29 12.55
C SER A 186 13.43 -8.53 11.68
N GLU A 187 13.25 -9.71 12.27
CA GLU A 187 13.25 -11.02 11.64
C GLU A 187 11.93 -11.33 10.91
N GLY A 188 10.91 -10.53 11.14
CA GLY A 188 9.57 -10.73 10.58
C GLY A 188 8.92 -12.04 11.03
N THR A 189 7.96 -12.51 10.23
CA THR A 189 7.19 -13.72 10.56
C THR A 189 7.86 -15.03 10.12
N ALA A 190 8.92 -14.95 9.31
CA ALA A 190 9.68 -16.11 8.84
C ALA A 190 10.84 -16.52 9.76
N GLY A 191 10.93 -15.95 10.96
CA GLY A 191 11.97 -16.29 11.93
C GLY A 191 13.40 -16.03 11.43
N GLY A 192 13.61 -14.95 10.66
CA GLY A 192 14.91 -14.59 10.10
C GLY A 192 15.27 -15.32 8.81
N SER A 193 14.41 -16.18 8.30
CA SER A 193 14.54 -16.75 6.96
C SER A 193 13.79 -15.89 5.97
N MET A 194 14.50 -15.11 5.15
CA MET A 194 13.92 -14.58 3.93
C MET A 194 13.57 -15.77 3.03
N GLY A 195 12.29 -16.16 3.03
CA GLY A 195 11.85 -17.41 2.44
C GLY A 195 12.21 -17.49 0.97
N GLY A 196 12.83 -18.58 0.60
CA GLY A 196 13.21 -18.89 -0.77
C GLY A 196 14.26 -17.98 -1.41
N SER A 197 14.65 -16.88 -0.78
CA SER A 197 15.64 -15.95 -1.30
C SER A 197 17.06 -16.16 -0.75
N GLY A 198 17.30 -17.27 -0.03
CA GLY A 198 18.64 -17.62 0.43
C GLY A 198 19.24 -16.72 1.53
N TYR A 199 18.44 -15.83 2.10
CA TYR A 199 18.88 -15.01 3.21
C TYR A 199 18.93 -15.87 4.48
N LYS A 200 20.08 -16.47 4.73
CA LYS A 200 20.40 -17.15 5.99
C LYS A 200 21.11 -16.15 6.90
N GLY A 201 20.40 -15.53 7.77
CA GLY A 201 21.01 -14.66 8.76
C GLY A 201 19.98 -14.18 9.75
N GLY A 202 20.19 -14.49 11.01
CA GLY A 202 19.46 -13.87 12.10
C GLY A 202 19.55 -12.36 12.05
N ALA A 203 18.84 -11.65 12.92
CA ALA A 203 18.64 -10.21 13.01
C ALA A 203 19.32 -9.44 11.88
N GLY A 204 18.56 -9.16 10.84
CA GLY A 204 19.01 -8.84 9.50
C GLY A 204 20.19 -7.90 9.42
N PRO A 205 20.97 -8.00 8.40
CA PRO A 205 22.04 -7.08 8.12
C PRO A 205 21.43 -5.78 7.56
N TRP A 206 20.50 -5.21 8.30
CA TRP A 206 19.99 -3.88 8.00
C TRP A 206 21.14 -2.90 8.22
N ARG A 207 21.35 -2.02 7.25
CA ARG A 207 22.36 -0.98 7.38
C ARG A 207 21.88 0.06 8.37
N ASP A 208 22.80 0.54 9.18
CA ASP A 208 22.63 1.78 9.93
C ASP A 208 23.21 2.92 9.07
N ASP A 209 22.31 3.70 8.46
CA ASP A 209 22.66 4.84 7.61
C ASP A 209 21.62 5.97 7.82
N PRO A 210 21.79 6.76 8.87
CA PRO A 210 20.89 7.86 9.19
C PRO A 210 20.76 8.89 8.06
N ALA A 211 21.80 9.10 7.27
CA ALA A 211 21.77 10.04 6.15
C ALA A 211 20.86 9.53 5.02
N ALA A 212 20.95 8.23 4.68
CA ALA A 212 20.06 7.62 3.70
C ALA A 212 18.59 7.64 4.17
N LEU A 213 18.36 7.35 5.45
CA LEU A 213 17.01 7.40 6.04
C LEU A 213 16.45 8.83 6.02
N ALA A 214 17.24 9.83 6.41
CA ALA A 214 16.83 11.22 6.36
C ALA A 214 16.53 11.69 4.93
N ALA A 215 17.36 11.32 3.97
CA ALA A 215 17.13 11.62 2.55
C ALA A 215 15.84 10.97 2.04
N TRP A 216 15.57 9.71 2.41
CA TRP A 216 14.33 9.02 2.05
C TRP A 216 13.11 9.71 2.65
N LYS A 217 13.11 10.02 3.95
CA LYS A 217 12.01 10.73 4.63
C LYS A 217 11.73 12.10 4.01
N ALA A 218 12.78 12.80 3.58
CA ALA A 218 12.70 14.14 2.98
C ALA A 218 12.39 14.15 1.47
N GLY A 219 12.31 12.98 0.80
CA GLY A 219 12.19 12.92 -0.65
C GLY A 219 13.36 13.56 -1.38
N LYS A 220 14.59 13.20 -0.96
CA LYS A 220 15.87 13.70 -1.46
C LYS A 220 16.89 12.59 -1.73
N THR A 221 16.40 11.43 -2.18
CA THR A 221 17.25 10.27 -2.47
C THR A 221 17.98 10.38 -3.81
N GLY A 222 17.53 11.29 -4.69
CA GLY A 222 17.97 11.37 -6.08
C GLY A 222 17.35 10.31 -6.99
N TYR A 223 16.32 9.62 -6.52
CA TYR A 223 15.46 8.69 -7.27
C TYR A 223 14.08 9.35 -7.43
N PRO A 224 13.77 9.98 -8.58
CA PRO A 224 12.63 10.88 -8.71
C PRO A 224 11.29 10.28 -8.29
N LEU A 225 10.98 9.04 -8.66
CA LEU A 225 9.72 8.41 -8.28
C LEU A 225 9.62 8.17 -6.76
N VAL A 226 10.73 7.82 -6.11
CA VAL A 226 10.79 7.67 -4.65
C VAL A 226 10.59 9.03 -3.99
N ASP A 227 11.32 10.04 -4.47
CA ASP A 227 11.29 11.39 -3.90
C ASP A 227 9.91 12.05 -4.03
N ALA A 228 9.28 11.93 -5.19
CA ALA A 228 7.93 12.45 -5.42
C ALA A 228 6.91 11.84 -4.45
N ASN A 229 6.92 10.50 -4.29
CA ASN A 229 6.02 9.81 -3.39
C ASN A 229 6.26 10.19 -1.92
N MET A 230 7.52 10.36 -1.50
CA MET A 230 7.83 10.76 -0.13
C MET A 230 7.46 12.21 0.15
N ARG A 231 7.56 13.11 -0.85
CA ARG A 231 7.09 14.50 -0.73
C ARG A 231 5.55 14.57 -0.67
N GLU A 232 4.84 13.79 -1.50
CA GLU A 232 3.38 13.66 -1.40
C GLU A 232 2.96 13.20 0.01
N LEU A 233 3.59 12.14 0.51
CA LEU A 233 3.30 11.63 1.85
C LEU A 233 3.52 12.69 2.94
N ALA A 234 4.66 13.39 2.88
CA ALA A 234 5.00 14.40 3.88
C ALA A 234 4.02 15.59 3.87
N ALA A 235 3.55 15.99 2.69
CA ALA A 235 2.65 17.13 2.52
C ALA A 235 1.19 16.79 2.82
N THR A 236 0.72 15.60 2.42
CA THR A 236 -0.72 15.29 2.35
C THR A 236 -1.16 14.17 3.29
N GLY A 237 -0.23 13.41 3.86
CA GLY A 237 -0.55 12.19 4.60
C GLY A 237 -1.07 11.04 3.72
N PHE A 238 -1.01 11.18 2.38
CA PHE A 238 -1.47 10.17 1.44
C PHE A 238 -0.35 9.74 0.50
N MET A 239 -0.44 8.52 -0.01
CA MET A 239 0.41 7.98 -1.06
C MET A 239 -0.35 6.88 -1.81
N SER A 240 -0.21 6.83 -3.13
CA SER A 240 -0.81 5.77 -3.93
C SER A 240 -0.26 4.39 -3.55
N ASN A 241 -1.06 3.32 -3.78
CA ASN A 241 -0.58 1.94 -3.56
C ASN A 241 0.72 1.65 -4.33
N ARG A 242 0.82 2.11 -5.57
CA ARG A 242 2.03 1.95 -6.39
C ARG A 242 3.23 2.69 -5.78
N GLY A 243 3.01 3.88 -5.28
CA GLY A 243 4.03 4.66 -4.57
C GLY A 243 4.58 3.90 -3.36
N ARG A 244 3.70 3.42 -2.49
CA ARG A 244 4.08 2.66 -1.27
C ARG A 244 4.98 1.47 -1.58
N GLN A 245 4.65 0.70 -2.62
CA GLN A 245 5.47 -0.43 -3.06
C GLN A 245 6.87 0.01 -3.51
N ASN A 246 6.98 1.10 -4.26
CA ASN A 246 8.25 1.59 -4.76
C ASN A 246 9.15 2.13 -3.63
N VAL A 247 8.61 2.95 -2.74
CA VAL A 247 9.41 3.54 -1.66
C VAL A 247 9.82 2.51 -0.61
N ALA A 248 8.97 1.51 -0.34
CA ALA A 248 9.31 0.40 0.55
C ALA A 248 10.38 -0.52 -0.05
N SER A 249 10.27 -0.85 -1.34
CA SER A 249 11.28 -1.62 -2.05
C SER A 249 12.64 -0.90 -2.07
N TRP A 250 12.65 0.41 -2.33
CA TRP A 250 13.88 1.18 -2.31
C TRP A 250 14.53 1.17 -0.92
N LEU A 251 13.76 1.46 0.14
CA LEU A 251 14.29 1.52 1.50
C LEU A 251 14.86 0.17 1.95
N ALA A 252 14.07 -0.89 1.86
CA ALA A 252 14.43 -2.19 2.42
C ALA A 252 15.36 -3.00 1.51
N LEU A 253 15.11 -3.00 0.19
CA LEU A 253 15.78 -3.92 -0.74
C LEU A 253 16.89 -3.26 -1.59
N ASP A 254 16.84 -1.95 -1.80
CA ASP A 254 17.90 -1.22 -2.49
C ASP A 254 18.88 -0.56 -1.52
N ALA A 255 18.39 0.27 -0.59
CA ALA A 255 19.21 0.92 0.42
C ALA A 255 19.65 -0.04 1.55
N GLY A 256 18.89 -1.11 1.80
CA GLY A 256 19.16 -2.10 2.83
C GLY A 256 18.96 -1.58 4.26
N LEU A 257 18.13 -0.56 4.42
CA LEU A 257 17.78 -0.01 5.73
C LEU A 257 16.72 -0.87 6.43
N ASP A 258 16.67 -0.80 7.75
CA ASP A 258 15.66 -1.51 8.52
C ASP A 258 14.25 -1.09 8.08
N TRP A 259 13.50 -2.03 7.57
CA TRP A 259 12.14 -1.82 7.06
C TRP A 259 11.20 -1.25 8.11
N ARG A 260 11.46 -1.52 9.41
CA ARG A 260 10.64 -1.02 10.52
C ARG A 260 10.68 0.50 10.62
N LEU A 261 11.82 1.13 10.29
CA LEU A 261 11.94 2.59 10.24
C LEU A 261 11.02 3.22 9.17
N GLY A 262 10.78 2.48 8.09
CA GLY A 262 9.80 2.86 7.08
C GLY A 262 8.37 2.65 7.54
N ALA A 263 8.09 1.52 8.21
CA ALA A 263 6.78 1.22 8.79
C ALA A 263 6.36 2.26 9.82
N GLU A 264 7.27 2.64 10.74
CA GLU A 264 7.07 3.70 11.74
C GLU A 264 6.84 5.08 11.09
N TRP A 265 7.57 5.39 10.02
CA TRP A 265 7.36 6.64 9.29
C TRP A 265 5.98 6.70 8.64
N PHE A 266 5.52 5.59 8.06
CA PHE A 266 4.17 5.48 7.50
C PHE A 266 3.10 5.59 8.59
N GLU A 267 3.29 4.93 9.73
CA GLU A 267 2.42 5.04 10.90
C GLU A 267 2.25 6.50 11.35
N ASN A 268 3.35 7.25 11.37
CA ASN A 268 3.35 8.66 11.77
C ASN A 268 2.67 9.59 10.75
N LYS A 269 2.70 9.24 9.44
CA LYS A 269 2.29 10.17 8.38
C LYS A 269 0.97 9.82 7.69
N LEU A 270 0.59 8.55 7.62
CA LEU A 270 -0.55 8.14 6.80
C LEU A 270 -1.90 8.49 7.44
N LEU A 271 -2.76 9.14 6.69
CA LEU A 271 -4.18 9.36 7.04
C LEU A 271 -4.98 8.05 7.12
N ASP A 272 -4.56 7.04 6.37
CA ASP A 272 -5.21 5.73 6.31
C ASP A 272 -4.43 4.65 7.08
N TYR A 273 -3.67 5.04 8.10
CA TYR A 273 -2.94 4.09 8.91
C TYR A 273 -3.88 3.04 9.53
N ASP A 274 -3.57 1.78 9.24
CA ASP A 274 -4.13 0.60 9.91
C ASP A 274 -2.95 -0.29 10.30
N CYS A 275 -2.82 -0.60 11.56
CA CYS A 275 -1.67 -1.32 12.11
C CYS A 275 -1.38 -2.63 11.36
N SER A 276 -2.41 -3.46 11.18
CA SER A 276 -2.26 -4.76 10.51
C SER A 276 -1.88 -4.60 9.03
N ALA A 277 -2.54 -3.67 8.32
CA ALA A 277 -2.27 -3.42 6.92
C ALA A 277 -0.88 -2.80 6.72
N ASN A 278 -0.51 -1.80 7.52
CA ASN A 278 0.79 -1.15 7.43
C ASN A 278 1.93 -2.14 7.70
N TRP A 279 1.98 -2.71 8.89
CA TRP A 279 3.07 -3.59 9.30
C TRP A 279 3.09 -4.90 8.50
N GLY A 280 1.92 -5.46 8.15
CA GLY A 280 1.82 -6.64 7.26
C GLY A 280 2.36 -6.38 5.86
N ASN A 281 2.07 -5.23 5.25
CA ASN A 281 2.64 -4.86 3.96
C ASN A 281 4.15 -4.60 4.04
N TRP A 282 4.63 -3.94 5.09
CA TRP A 282 6.06 -3.66 5.25
C TRP A 282 6.88 -4.93 5.46
N VAL A 283 6.44 -5.85 6.32
CA VAL A 283 7.13 -7.14 6.52
C VAL A 283 7.15 -7.97 5.24
N ALA A 284 6.07 -7.91 4.43
CA ALA A 284 6.01 -8.58 3.14
C ALA A 284 6.91 -7.89 2.09
N ALA A 285 6.91 -6.57 2.01
CA ALA A 285 7.75 -5.80 1.09
C ALA A 285 9.25 -5.99 1.36
N ALA A 286 9.62 -6.10 2.64
CA ALA A 286 10.99 -6.41 3.07
C ALA A 286 11.39 -7.89 2.81
N GLY A 287 10.44 -8.76 2.43
CA GLY A 287 10.68 -10.18 2.18
C GLY A 287 10.79 -11.03 3.45
N MET A 288 10.28 -10.52 4.58
CA MET A 288 10.42 -11.14 5.90
C MET A 288 9.26 -12.09 6.28
N THR A 289 8.40 -12.44 5.29
CA THR A 289 7.28 -13.40 5.47
C THR A 289 7.56 -14.81 5.00
N GLY A 290 8.76 -15.09 4.50
CA GLY A 290 9.07 -16.39 3.89
C GLY A 290 8.57 -16.56 2.47
N GLY A 291 7.80 -15.62 1.93
CA GLY A 291 7.26 -15.64 0.57
C GLY A 291 8.20 -15.05 -0.49
N ARG A 292 7.66 -14.91 -1.70
CA ARG A 292 8.39 -14.28 -2.82
C ARG A 292 8.64 -12.80 -2.54
N VAL A 293 9.88 -12.37 -2.69
CA VAL A 293 10.27 -10.95 -2.61
C VAL A 293 10.06 -10.27 -3.97
N ASN A 294 9.34 -9.16 -3.98
CA ASN A 294 9.16 -8.33 -5.17
C ASN A 294 10.05 -7.09 -5.07
N LYS A 295 11.22 -7.14 -5.72
CA LYS A 295 12.09 -5.98 -5.85
C LYS A 295 11.72 -5.21 -7.11
N PHE A 296 11.48 -3.91 -6.97
CA PHE A 296 11.12 -3.05 -8.09
C PHE A 296 12.33 -2.34 -8.68
N ASN A 297 12.41 -2.26 -10.00
CA ASN A 297 13.33 -1.36 -10.68
C ASN A 297 12.66 0.03 -10.77
N ILE A 298 13.11 0.97 -9.96
CA ILE A 298 12.46 2.29 -9.81
C ILE A 298 12.41 3.06 -11.13
N ALA A 299 13.48 3.04 -11.92
CA ALA A 299 13.48 3.70 -13.22
C ALA A 299 12.48 3.07 -14.20
N LYS A 300 12.35 1.73 -14.19
CA LYS A 300 11.34 1.05 -14.99
C LYS A 300 9.94 1.38 -14.49
N GLN A 301 9.70 1.43 -13.18
CA GLN A 301 8.40 1.82 -12.62
C GLN A 301 7.99 3.23 -13.03
N THR A 302 8.94 4.18 -13.08
CA THR A 302 8.68 5.52 -13.60
C THR A 302 8.22 5.47 -15.06
N LYS A 303 8.94 4.73 -15.92
CA LYS A 303 8.59 4.58 -17.34
C LYS A 303 7.23 3.89 -17.56
N ASP A 304 6.87 2.94 -16.69
CA ASP A 304 5.63 2.18 -16.82
C ASP A 304 4.40 2.96 -16.31
N TYR A 305 4.54 3.81 -15.29
CA TYR A 305 3.41 4.45 -14.58
C TYR A 305 3.40 5.98 -14.62
N ASP A 306 4.51 6.61 -14.99
CA ASP A 306 4.62 8.07 -15.16
C ASP A 306 5.56 8.41 -16.34
N PRO A 307 5.28 7.89 -17.56
CA PRO A 307 6.20 8.01 -18.70
C PRO A 307 6.50 9.45 -19.10
N GLU A 308 5.55 10.36 -18.94
CA GLU A 308 5.73 11.78 -19.22
C GLU A 308 6.28 12.58 -18.02
N GLY A 309 6.39 11.93 -16.87
CA GLY A 309 6.86 12.54 -15.65
C GLY A 309 5.89 13.54 -15.02
N ALA A 310 4.59 13.42 -15.31
CA ALA A 310 3.59 14.34 -14.80
C ALA A 310 3.52 14.34 -13.27
N TYR A 311 3.50 13.16 -12.66
CA TYR A 311 3.51 12.99 -11.22
C TYR A 311 4.83 13.45 -10.58
N VAL A 312 5.95 13.03 -11.17
CA VAL A 312 7.27 13.41 -10.67
C VAL A 312 7.47 14.92 -10.72
N LYS A 313 7.13 15.56 -11.83
CA LYS A 313 7.25 17.03 -12.00
C LYS A 313 6.33 17.82 -11.07
N TYR A 314 5.16 17.26 -10.76
CA TYR A 314 4.21 17.87 -9.85
C TYR A 314 4.79 17.98 -8.42
N TRP A 315 5.37 16.89 -7.93
CA TRP A 315 5.92 16.83 -6.57
C TRP A 315 7.38 17.26 -6.45
N ILE A 316 8.08 17.39 -7.58
CA ILE A 316 9.48 17.82 -7.64
C ILE A 316 9.60 18.98 -8.62
N PRO A 317 9.26 20.23 -8.19
CA PRO A 317 9.34 21.40 -9.06
C PRO A 317 10.69 21.61 -9.70
N GLU A 318 11.77 21.15 -9.07
CA GLU A 318 13.15 21.20 -9.60
C GLU A 318 13.31 20.41 -10.91
N LEU A 319 12.41 19.46 -11.17
CA LEU A 319 12.42 18.62 -12.38
C LEU A 319 11.38 19.05 -13.43
N LYS A 320 10.71 20.17 -13.26
CA LYS A 320 9.58 20.61 -14.12
C LYS A 320 9.93 20.68 -15.61
N ASP A 321 11.13 21.15 -15.93
CA ASP A 321 11.60 21.37 -17.30
C ASP A 321 12.45 20.20 -17.84
N VAL A 322 12.66 19.15 -17.04
CA VAL A 322 13.40 17.95 -17.45
C VAL A 322 12.60 17.20 -18.53
N PRO A 323 13.21 16.90 -19.70
CA PRO A 323 12.55 16.13 -20.75
C PRO A 323 12.10 14.73 -20.25
N ALA A 324 10.91 14.27 -20.67
CA ALA A 324 10.31 13.03 -20.23
C ALA A 324 11.25 11.82 -20.30
N LYS A 325 12.05 11.71 -21.36
CA LYS A 325 13.02 10.62 -21.54
C LYS A 325 14.10 10.52 -20.45
N PHE A 326 14.33 11.60 -19.70
CA PHE A 326 15.31 11.64 -18.61
C PHE A 326 14.68 11.67 -17.22
N ILE A 327 13.34 11.79 -17.13
CA ILE A 327 12.65 12.01 -15.84
C ILE A 327 12.88 10.87 -14.85
N ALA A 328 13.03 9.65 -15.33
CA ALA A 328 13.34 8.50 -14.48
C ALA A 328 14.77 8.52 -13.92
N GLU A 329 15.71 9.12 -14.65
CA GLU A 329 17.13 9.17 -14.29
C GLU A 329 17.76 10.49 -14.78
N PRO A 330 17.48 11.63 -14.12
CA PRO A 330 17.95 12.95 -14.56
C PRO A 330 19.46 13.07 -14.69
N ARG A 331 20.21 12.27 -13.95
CA ARG A 331 21.69 12.19 -14.04
C ARG A 331 22.22 11.79 -15.42
N GLN A 332 21.36 11.24 -16.29
CA GLN A 332 21.74 10.84 -17.66
C GLN A 332 21.58 11.98 -18.66
N MET A 333 21.12 13.16 -18.23
CA MET A 333 21.03 14.31 -19.11
C MET A 333 22.44 14.77 -19.55
N PRO A 334 22.63 15.03 -20.86
CA PRO A 334 23.80 15.79 -21.32
C PRO A 334 23.85 17.19 -20.69
N GLY A 335 25.03 17.74 -20.49
CA GLY A 335 25.22 19.01 -19.80
C GLY A 335 24.43 20.19 -20.41
N ASP A 336 24.36 20.25 -21.74
CA ASP A 336 23.57 21.25 -22.46
C ASP A 336 22.05 21.08 -22.24
N VAL A 337 21.58 19.86 -22.10
CA VAL A 337 20.17 19.56 -21.75
C VAL A 337 19.88 19.92 -20.30
N ALA A 338 20.78 19.61 -19.38
CA ALA A 338 20.65 19.95 -17.96
C ALA A 338 20.58 21.47 -17.74
N GLN A 339 21.42 22.24 -18.47
CA GLN A 339 21.39 23.69 -18.44
C GLN A 339 20.05 24.27 -18.97
N LYS A 340 19.55 23.75 -20.11
CA LYS A 340 18.25 24.17 -20.68
C LYS A 340 17.07 23.79 -19.79
N ALA A 341 17.17 22.69 -19.08
CA ALA A 341 16.18 22.23 -18.13
C ALA A 341 16.29 22.93 -16.76
N HIS A 342 17.24 23.83 -16.57
CA HIS A 342 17.53 24.48 -15.28
C HIS A 342 17.64 23.48 -14.12
N CYS A 343 18.22 22.31 -14.41
CA CYS A 343 18.34 21.22 -13.44
C CYS A 343 19.69 20.49 -13.59
N VAL A 344 20.64 20.89 -12.78
CA VAL A 344 21.95 20.24 -12.65
C VAL A 344 21.88 19.28 -11.46
N VAL A 345 21.96 17.98 -11.73
CA VAL A 345 21.94 16.96 -10.68
C VAL A 345 23.17 17.10 -9.78
N GLY A 346 22.94 17.13 -8.48
CA GLY A 346 23.96 17.42 -7.45
C GLY A 346 23.99 18.90 -7.03
N VAL A 347 23.25 19.78 -7.73
CA VAL A 347 23.12 21.22 -7.42
C VAL A 347 21.66 21.56 -7.18
N ASP A 348 20.83 21.46 -8.21
CA ASP A 348 19.40 21.84 -8.16
C ASP A 348 18.53 20.68 -7.69
N TYR A 349 18.87 19.44 -8.05
CA TYR A 349 18.24 18.21 -7.60
C TYR A 349 19.30 17.25 -7.05
N PRO A 350 19.01 16.49 -5.97
CA PRO A 350 20.00 15.61 -5.35
C PRO A 350 20.62 14.60 -6.31
N ALA A 351 21.91 14.38 -6.19
CA ALA A 351 22.56 13.24 -6.84
C ALA A 351 22.00 11.93 -6.24
N PRO A 352 21.84 10.88 -7.07
CA PRO A 352 21.37 9.60 -6.58
C PRO A 352 22.22 9.06 -5.43
N PHE A 353 21.54 8.69 -4.33
CA PHE A 353 22.19 8.12 -3.17
C PHE A 353 22.97 6.86 -3.57
N LYS A 354 24.21 6.72 -3.09
CA LYS A 354 25.04 5.57 -3.42
C LYS A 354 24.52 4.33 -2.69
N LEU A 355 23.87 3.46 -3.44
CA LEU A 355 23.35 2.20 -2.92
C LEU A 355 24.50 1.21 -2.62
N PRO A 356 24.33 0.32 -1.64
CA PRO A 356 25.27 -0.76 -1.38
C PRO A 356 25.36 -1.69 -2.61
N PRO A 357 26.41 -2.50 -2.71
CA PRO A 357 26.47 -3.56 -3.71
C PRO A 357 25.20 -4.40 -3.67
N ARG A 358 24.71 -4.79 -4.84
CA ARG A 358 23.50 -5.64 -4.93
C ARG A 358 23.70 -6.87 -4.08
N ARG A 359 22.79 -7.09 -3.14
CA ARG A 359 22.68 -8.38 -2.47
C ARG A 359 22.14 -9.37 -3.50
N GLU A 360 22.89 -10.43 -3.77
CA GLU A 360 22.39 -11.52 -4.59
C GLU A 360 21.34 -12.29 -3.79
N PHE A 361 20.09 -12.15 -4.22
CA PHE A 361 19.04 -13.05 -3.76
C PHE A 361 19.23 -14.37 -4.54
N SER A 362 19.74 -15.42 -3.89
CA SER A 362 19.82 -16.73 -4.54
C SER A 362 18.38 -17.15 -4.88
N SER A 363 18.09 -17.23 -6.18
CA SER A 363 16.89 -17.92 -6.66
C SER A 363 16.97 -19.35 -6.16
N GLY A 364 16.10 -19.72 -5.21
CA GLY A 364 16.04 -21.07 -4.68
C GLY A 364 16.03 -22.09 -5.81
N GLY A 365 17.10 -22.88 -5.90
CA GLY A 365 17.26 -23.88 -6.91
C GLY A 365 16.06 -24.82 -6.93
N ARG A 366 15.43 -24.95 -8.07
CA ARG A 366 14.58 -26.11 -8.36
C ARG A 366 15.45 -27.33 -8.13
N GLY A 367 15.20 -28.07 -7.06
CA GLY A 367 15.75 -29.40 -6.83
C GLY A 367 15.32 -30.31 -7.97
N GLY A 368 16.19 -30.43 -8.96
CA GLY A 368 16.08 -31.43 -9.99
C GLY A 368 16.33 -32.79 -9.38
N GLY A 369 15.28 -33.51 -9.00
CA GLY A 369 15.32 -34.93 -8.70
C GLY A 369 15.62 -35.69 -9.99
N GLY A 370 16.91 -35.91 -10.25
CA GLY A 370 17.37 -36.82 -11.30
C GLY A 370 17.13 -38.26 -10.91
N GLY A 371 15.99 -38.83 -11.29
CA GLY A 371 15.75 -40.26 -11.30
C GLY A 371 16.26 -40.85 -12.62
N ARG A 372 17.47 -41.41 -12.63
CA ARG A 372 17.91 -42.38 -13.64
C ARG A 372 17.18 -43.68 -13.42
N GLY A 373 16.35 -44.07 -14.39
CA GLY A 373 15.79 -45.39 -14.47
C GLY A 373 15.71 -45.79 -15.93
N GLY A 374 16.65 -46.61 -16.38
CA GLY A 374 16.67 -47.19 -17.71
C GLY A 374 15.61 -48.29 -17.87
N GLY A 375 15.11 -48.48 -19.09
CA GLY A 375 14.25 -49.58 -19.46
C GLY A 375 14.03 -49.56 -20.97
N ARG A 376 14.82 -50.39 -21.68
CA ARG A 376 14.61 -50.77 -23.10
C ARG A 376 13.34 -51.62 -23.20
N GLY A 377 12.67 -51.48 -24.31
CA GLY A 377 11.66 -52.47 -24.71
C GLY A 377 10.81 -51.93 -25.86
N GLY A 378 11.06 -52.46 -27.02
CA GLY A 378 10.47 -52.25 -28.27
C GLY A 378 9.08 -52.87 -28.44
N GLY A 379 8.39 -52.55 -29.55
CA GLY A 379 7.14 -53.21 -29.94
C GLY A 379 6.39 -52.40 -30.97
N ARG A 380 6.48 -52.86 -32.21
CA ARG A 380 5.77 -52.50 -33.44
C ARG A 380 4.25 -52.73 -33.37
N GLY A 381 3.54 -52.07 -34.26
CA GLY A 381 2.27 -52.46 -34.84
C GLY A 381 1.14 -51.48 -34.51
N GLY A 382 0.49 -50.77 -35.41
CA GLY A 382 -0.13 -51.19 -36.64
C GLY A 382 -1.61 -50.87 -36.58
N GLY A 383 -2.10 -49.96 -37.40
CA GLY A 383 -3.36 -50.09 -38.11
C GLY A 383 -4.66 -49.58 -37.46
N ARG A 384 -5.17 -48.61 -37.93
CA ARG A 384 -6.45 -48.10 -38.50
C ARG A 384 -6.92 -46.81 -37.92
#